data_98096962e451c893bdddab4f15613089
#
_entry.id   98096962e451c893bdddab4f15613089
#
_cell.length_a   1.000
_cell.length_b   1.000
_cell.length_c   1.000
_cell.angle_alpha   90.00
_cell.angle_beta   90.00
_cell.angle_gamma   90.00
#
_symmetry.space_group_name_H-M   'P 1'
#
loop_
_entity.id
_entity.type
_entity.pdbx_description
1 polymer ?
#
loop_
_entity_poly.entity_id
_entity_poly.type
_entity_poly.pdbx_seq_one_letter_code
_entity_poly.pdbx_strand_id
1 'polypeptide(L)'
;MRTINTSLLLGMALLMQLTGCGREQAQQQQQQQQQQQGIAETAAYIVAVNNPLLYFARRLTGDDIEVRLLAPEDIDPATWQPTVADVLQLQGAELVLLNGAGYSSWLDKIAISSGKLVATSEAVQDSWIELSDTLTHSHGPVGEHAHGGYAFTTWMDMSLARAQAEAVATALQQRWPRRSDAIAANLAALSADIDGLDDGYSQQAL
;
A
#
# COMPACT_ATOMS: atom_id res chain seq x y z
N MET A 1 26.80 -9.77 83.43
CA MET A 1 25.50 -10.01 82.77
C MET A 1 25.24 -8.86 81.81
N ARG A 2 25.38 -9.13 80.52
CA ARG A 2 25.11 -8.11 79.46
C ARG A 2 23.78 -8.47 78.80
N THR A 3 22.78 -7.66 78.96
CA THR A 3 21.48 -7.77 78.26
C THR A 3 21.62 -7.26 76.85
N ILE A 4 21.47 -8.15 75.86
CA ILE A 4 21.48 -7.86 74.46
C ILE A 4 20.11 -7.28 74.09
N ASN A 5 20.13 -6.10 73.52
CA ASN A 5 18.97 -5.29 73.21
C ASN A 5 18.27 -5.82 71.96
N THR A 6 17.18 -6.59 72.13
CA THR A 6 16.39 -7.27 71.07
C THR A 6 15.61 -6.28 70.17
N SER A 7 15.61 -5.00 70.45
CA SER A 7 14.88 -3.98 69.71
C SER A 7 15.55 -3.53 68.37
N LEU A 8 16.85 -3.86 68.19
CA LEU A 8 17.60 -3.43 66.98
C LEU A 8 17.45 -4.39 65.80
N LEU A 9 17.04 -5.63 66.04
CA LEU A 9 16.87 -6.64 64.99
C LEU A 9 15.51 -6.58 64.27
N LEU A 10 14.47 -5.98 64.90
CA LEU A 10 13.17 -5.87 64.31
C LEU A 10 13.07 -4.71 63.27
N GLY A 11 13.90 -3.67 63.44
CA GLY A 11 13.92 -2.54 62.50
C GLY A 11 14.60 -2.81 61.17
N MET A 12 15.55 -3.78 61.12
CA MET A 12 16.29 -4.05 59.91
C MET A 12 15.57 -5.02 58.93
N ALA A 13 14.61 -5.83 59.46
CA ALA A 13 13.81 -6.73 58.64
C ALA A 13 12.65 -6.00 57.89
N LEU A 14 12.20 -4.84 58.42
CA LEU A 14 11.11 -4.08 57.81
C LEU A 14 11.58 -3.18 56.63
N LEU A 15 12.87 -2.77 56.64
CA LEU A 15 13.44 -1.97 55.54
C LEU A 15 13.76 -2.82 54.27
N MET A 16 13.90 -4.11 54.36
CA MET A 16 14.16 -4.99 53.16
C MET A 16 12.93 -5.30 52.36
N GLN A 17 11.72 -5.14 52.89
CA GLN A 17 10.48 -5.41 52.16
C GLN A 17 10.00 -4.28 51.25
N LEU A 18 10.44 -3.04 51.51
CA LEU A 18 10.03 -1.86 50.71
C LEU A 18 10.83 -1.70 49.41
N THR A 19 11.98 -2.39 49.27
CA THR A 19 12.81 -2.30 48.06
C THR A 19 12.43 -3.35 46.98
N GLY A 20 11.61 -4.36 47.30
CA GLY A 20 11.17 -5.38 46.36
C GLY A 20 10.08 -4.89 45.40
N CYS A 21 9.05 -4.23 45.89
CA CYS A 21 7.92 -3.75 45.08
C CYS A 21 8.31 -2.73 44.01
N GLY A 22 9.31 -1.87 44.26
CA GLY A 22 9.74 -0.85 43.28
C GLY A 22 10.49 -1.46 42.07
N ARG A 23 11.19 -2.59 42.28
CA ARG A 23 11.91 -3.28 41.21
C ARG A 23 10.97 -4.08 40.30
N GLU A 24 9.96 -4.71 40.86
CA GLU A 24 8.95 -5.45 40.08
C GLU A 24 8.09 -4.51 39.21
N GLN A 25 7.70 -3.35 39.78
CA GLN A 25 6.97 -2.33 39.01
C GLN A 25 7.82 -1.70 37.91
N ALA A 26 9.11 -1.45 38.14
CA ALA A 26 10.03 -0.96 37.13
C ALA A 26 10.27 -1.98 36.01
N GLN A 27 10.36 -3.28 36.34
CA GLN A 27 10.49 -4.37 35.36
C GLN A 27 9.20 -4.56 34.54
N GLN A 28 8.03 -4.45 35.16
CA GLN A 28 6.74 -4.50 34.45
C GLN A 28 6.55 -3.31 33.51
N GLN A 29 6.96 -2.11 33.92
CA GLN A 29 6.93 -0.93 33.05
C GLN A 29 7.92 -1.06 31.87
N GLN A 30 9.11 -1.60 32.10
CA GLN A 30 10.05 -1.86 31.01
C GLN A 30 9.57 -2.94 30.06
N GLN A 31 8.92 -4.00 30.54
CA GLN A 31 8.31 -5.02 29.69
C GLN A 31 7.12 -4.48 28.89
N GLN A 32 6.29 -3.61 29.48
CA GLN A 32 5.21 -2.94 28.75
C GLN A 32 5.73 -1.94 27.70
N GLN A 33 6.82 -1.23 27.97
CA GLN A 33 7.48 -0.36 27.00
C GLN A 33 8.15 -1.17 25.87
N GLN A 34 8.74 -2.31 26.17
CA GLN A 34 9.30 -3.21 25.16
C GLN A 34 8.20 -3.89 24.33
N GLN A 35 7.05 -4.20 24.89
CA GLN A 35 5.90 -4.71 24.14
C GLN A 35 5.24 -3.62 23.28
N GLN A 36 5.25 -2.36 23.70
CA GLN A 36 4.80 -1.24 22.87
C GLN A 36 5.79 -0.84 21.77
N GLN A 37 7.09 -1.06 21.98
CA GLN A 37 8.13 -0.91 20.95
C GLN A 37 8.21 -2.11 20.01
N GLY A 38 7.65 -3.26 20.40
CA GLY A 38 7.59 -4.48 19.59
C GLY A 38 6.38 -4.58 18.64
N ILE A 39 5.48 -3.61 18.62
CA ILE A 39 4.66 -3.33 17.46
C ILE A 39 5.64 -2.66 16.50
N ALA A 40 6.36 -3.47 15.71
CA ALA A 40 7.13 -2.99 14.58
C ALA A 40 6.21 -2.02 13.85
N GLU A 41 6.57 -0.74 13.81
CA GLU A 41 5.95 0.25 12.94
C GLU A 41 6.08 -0.36 11.56
N THR A 42 5.00 -0.99 11.10
CA THR A 42 4.99 -1.69 9.82
C THR A 42 5.31 -0.60 8.84
N ALA A 43 6.50 -0.66 8.21
CA ALA A 43 6.93 0.37 7.30
C ALA A 43 5.80 0.65 6.33
N ALA A 44 5.44 1.92 6.17
CA ALA A 44 4.36 2.33 5.30
C ALA A 44 4.59 1.77 3.89
N TYR A 45 3.59 1.14 3.30
CA TYR A 45 3.68 0.56 1.96
C TYR A 45 2.45 0.90 1.11
N ILE A 46 2.63 0.75 -0.18
CA ILE A 46 1.62 0.97 -1.21
C ILE A 46 1.28 -0.37 -1.84
N VAL A 47 0.00 -0.60 -2.16
CA VAL A 47 -0.43 -1.71 -3.01
C VAL A 47 -0.87 -1.18 -4.36
N ALA A 48 -0.33 -1.74 -5.44
CA ALA A 48 -0.77 -1.51 -6.81
C ALA A 48 -1.59 -2.73 -7.28
N VAL A 49 -2.67 -2.50 -8.01
CA VAL A 49 -3.54 -3.58 -8.49
C VAL A 49 -3.04 -4.22 -9.79
N ASN A 50 -2.09 -3.61 -10.48
CA ASN A 50 -1.49 -4.12 -11.72
C ASN A 50 -0.03 -3.71 -11.87
N ASN A 51 0.66 -4.33 -12.86
CA ASN A 51 2.08 -4.08 -13.12
C ASN A 51 2.40 -2.66 -13.59
N PRO A 52 1.62 -2.00 -14.47
CA PRO A 52 1.87 -0.61 -14.84
C PRO A 52 1.88 0.33 -13.64
N LEU A 53 0.89 0.22 -12.75
CA LEU A 53 0.84 1.04 -11.54
C LEU A 53 1.95 0.69 -10.54
N LEU A 54 2.32 -0.59 -10.44
CA LEU A 54 3.50 -1.01 -9.67
C LEU A 54 4.76 -0.33 -10.20
N TYR A 55 4.95 -0.33 -11.53
CA TYR A 55 6.07 0.33 -12.18
C TYR A 55 6.07 1.83 -11.93
N PHE A 56 4.95 2.52 -12.16
CA PHE A 56 4.85 3.96 -11.94
C PHE A 56 5.15 4.33 -10.48
N ALA A 57 4.52 3.62 -9.54
CA ALA A 57 4.74 3.90 -8.13
C ALA A 57 6.21 3.69 -7.71
N ARG A 58 6.85 2.61 -8.14
CA ARG A 58 8.28 2.36 -7.87
C ARG A 58 9.18 3.43 -8.48
N ARG A 59 8.92 3.85 -9.72
CA ARG A 59 9.66 4.92 -10.37
C ARG A 59 9.53 6.25 -9.62
N LEU A 60 8.37 6.52 -9.04
CA LEU A 60 8.07 7.76 -8.32
C LEU A 60 8.60 7.76 -6.89
N THR A 61 8.57 6.61 -6.19
CA THR A 61 9.02 6.51 -4.79
C THR A 61 10.50 6.19 -4.65
N GLY A 62 11.14 5.59 -5.67
CA GLY A 62 12.45 4.99 -5.53
C GLY A 62 12.42 3.83 -4.52
N ASP A 63 13.49 3.68 -3.74
CA ASP A 63 13.63 2.65 -2.71
C ASP A 63 13.06 3.06 -1.34
N ASP A 64 12.52 4.27 -1.25
CA ASP A 64 12.13 4.88 0.02
C ASP A 64 10.78 4.37 0.58
N ILE A 65 9.89 3.89 -0.29
CA ILE A 65 8.56 3.38 0.07
C ILE A 65 8.35 2.06 -0.66
N GLU A 66 8.04 1.03 0.11
CA GLU A 66 7.74 -0.29 -0.46
C GLU A 66 6.46 -0.24 -1.30
N VAL A 67 6.52 -0.79 -2.51
CA VAL A 67 5.35 -0.95 -3.40
C VAL A 67 5.17 -2.42 -3.73
N ARG A 68 3.97 -2.95 -3.46
CA ARG A 68 3.60 -4.36 -3.60
C ARG A 68 2.56 -4.55 -4.69
N LEU A 69 2.68 -5.64 -5.44
CA LEU A 69 1.60 -6.27 -6.18
C LEU A 69 1.28 -7.58 -5.43
N LEU A 70 0.02 -7.77 -5.02
CA LEU A 70 -0.35 -8.92 -4.19
C LEU A 70 -0.74 -10.14 -5.03
N ALA A 71 -1.19 -9.93 -6.27
CA ALA A 71 -1.52 -11.03 -7.18
C ALA A 71 -0.25 -11.83 -7.51
N PRO A 72 -0.30 -13.18 -7.47
CA PRO A 72 0.79 -14.04 -7.91
C PRO A 72 1.17 -13.78 -9.38
N GLU A 73 2.45 -14.03 -9.72
CA GLU A 73 2.98 -13.75 -11.06
C GLU A 73 2.30 -14.54 -12.19
N ASP A 74 1.73 -15.70 -11.88
CA ASP A 74 1.04 -16.60 -12.81
C ASP A 74 -0.47 -16.35 -12.92
N ILE A 75 -1.00 -15.37 -12.19
CA ILE A 75 -2.42 -15.02 -12.17
C ILE A 75 -2.62 -13.61 -12.74
N ASP A 76 -3.58 -13.45 -13.66
CA ASP A 76 -3.98 -12.13 -14.14
C ASP A 76 -4.58 -11.32 -12.98
N PRO A 77 -3.96 -10.18 -12.60
CA PRO A 77 -4.45 -9.36 -11.51
C PRO A 77 -5.88 -8.83 -11.71
N ALA A 78 -6.37 -8.72 -12.95
CA ALA A 78 -7.74 -8.27 -13.23
C ALA A 78 -8.80 -9.27 -12.70
N THR A 79 -8.47 -10.56 -12.74
CA THR A 79 -9.37 -11.66 -12.35
C THR A 79 -8.97 -12.36 -11.05
N TRP A 80 -7.89 -11.91 -10.44
CA TRP A 80 -7.38 -12.46 -9.19
C TRP A 80 -8.42 -12.38 -8.06
N GLN A 81 -8.42 -13.41 -7.20
CA GLN A 81 -9.28 -13.46 -6.02
C GLN A 81 -8.39 -13.44 -4.76
N PRO A 82 -8.39 -12.35 -3.98
CA PRO A 82 -7.56 -12.24 -2.79
C PRO A 82 -7.98 -13.18 -1.68
N THR A 83 -7.00 -13.74 -0.99
CA THR A 83 -7.19 -14.50 0.25
C THR A 83 -7.46 -13.55 1.43
N VAL A 84 -7.84 -14.10 2.58
CA VAL A 84 -7.99 -13.30 3.82
C VAL A 84 -6.68 -12.59 4.19
N ALA A 85 -5.53 -13.23 3.98
CA ALA A 85 -4.24 -12.62 4.24
C ALA A 85 -3.96 -11.43 3.31
N ASP A 86 -4.35 -11.52 2.04
CA ASP A 86 -4.20 -10.44 1.07
C ASP A 86 -5.14 -9.26 1.40
N VAL A 87 -6.36 -9.56 1.84
CA VAL A 87 -7.30 -8.53 2.31
C VAL A 87 -6.71 -7.74 3.49
N LEU A 88 -6.07 -8.41 4.44
CA LEU A 88 -5.41 -7.74 5.56
C LEU A 88 -4.24 -6.85 5.07
N GLN A 89 -3.49 -7.29 4.06
CA GLN A 89 -2.45 -6.46 3.45
C GLN A 89 -3.05 -5.25 2.71
N LEU A 90 -4.15 -5.41 1.97
CA LEU A 90 -4.86 -4.29 1.33
C LEU A 90 -5.33 -3.26 2.36
N GLN A 91 -5.94 -3.72 3.46
CA GLN A 91 -6.41 -2.84 4.54
C GLN A 91 -5.26 -2.16 5.30
N GLY A 92 -4.11 -2.82 5.42
CA GLY A 92 -2.90 -2.30 6.07
C GLY A 92 -2.10 -1.30 5.22
N ALA A 93 -2.32 -1.25 3.91
CA ALA A 93 -1.62 -0.33 3.01
C ALA A 93 -1.93 1.13 3.34
N GLU A 94 -0.98 2.02 3.07
CA GLU A 94 -1.19 3.47 3.16
C GLU A 94 -1.97 4.02 1.96
N LEU A 95 -1.70 3.49 0.77
CA LEU A 95 -2.43 3.74 -0.46
C LEU A 95 -2.65 2.44 -1.22
N VAL A 96 -3.80 2.33 -1.88
CA VAL A 96 -4.13 1.28 -2.85
C VAL A 96 -4.39 1.96 -4.18
N LEU A 97 -3.51 1.71 -5.15
CA LEU A 97 -3.58 2.31 -6.48
C LEU A 97 -4.45 1.44 -7.38
N LEU A 98 -5.56 2.00 -7.83
CA LEU A 98 -6.54 1.38 -8.71
C LEU A 98 -6.36 1.85 -10.13
N ASN A 99 -6.52 0.93 -11.08
CA ASN A 99 -6.49 1.29 -12.50
C ASN A 99 -7.68 2.17 -12.92
N GLY A 100 -8.86 1.89 -12.39
CA GLY A 100 -10.11 2.42 -12.91
C GLY A 100 -10.65 1.57 -14.09
N ALA A 101 -11.64 2.09 -14.80
CA ALA A 101 -12.28 1.44 -15.95
C ALA A 101 -12.76 -0.01 -15.70
N GLY A 102 -13.10 -0.34 -14.45
CA GLY A 102 -13.61 -1.67 -14.06
C GLY A 102 -12.56 -2.77 -13.92
N TYR A 103 -11.26 -2.44 -13.92
CA TYR A 103 -10.16 -3.43 -13.90
C TYR A 103 -10.24 -4.31 -12.66
N SER A 104 -10.30 -3.94 -11.50
CA SER A 104 -10.23 -4.78 -10.28
C SER A 104 -11.60 -4.91 -9.59
N SER A 105 -12.61 -5.42 -10.27
CA SER A 105 -13.97 -5.56 -9.74
C SER A 105 -14.07 -6.43 -8.47
N TRP A 106 -13.09 -7.31 -8.22
CA TRP A 106 -12.97 -8.08 -6.99
C TRP A 106 -12.80 -7.18 -5.74
N LEU A 107 -12.27 -5.96 -5.93
CA LEU A 107 -12.05 -5.00 -4.84
C LEU A 107 -13.36 -4.44 -4.29
N ASP A 108 -14.43 -4.39 -5.09
CA ASP A 108 -15.75 -3.90 -4.67
C ASP A 108 -16.34 -4.69 -3.50
N LYS A 109 -15.84 -5.92 -3.30
CA LYS A 109 -16.26 -6.81 -2.21
C LYS A 109 -15.43 -6.65 -0.93
N ILE A 110 -14.43 -5.77 -0.95
CA ILE A 110 -13.48 -5.60 0.15
C ILE A 110 -13.68 -4.23 0.79
N ALA A 111 -13.91 -4.21 2.10
CA ALA A 111 -14.01 -2.96 2.85
C ALA A 111 -12.62 -2.34 3.05
N ILE A 112 -12.32 -1.29 2.29
CA ILE A 112 -11.11 -0.47 2.42
C ILE A 112 -11.55 0.99 2.63
N SER A 113 -10.84 1.73 3.47
CA SER A 113 -11.10 3.16 3.67
C SER A 113 -10.94 3.92 2.35
N SER A 114 -11.95 4.70 1.97
CA SER A 114 -11.93 5.48 0.72
C SER A 114 -10.75 6.45 0.64
N GLY A 115 -10.26 6.98 1.77
CA GLY A 115 -9.10 7.84 1.81
C GLY A 115 -7.77 7.15 1.46
N LYS A 116 -7.76 5.83 1.30
CA LYS A 116 -6.60 5.04 0.86
C LYS A 116 -6.68 4.67 -0.62
N LEU A 117 -7.85 4.75 -1.25
CA LEU A 117 -8.07 4.35 -2.64
C LEU A 117 -7.73 5.50 -3.60
N VAL A 118 -6.97 5.21 -4.62
CA VAL A 118 -6.57 6.17 -5.66
C VAL A 118 -6.93 5.59 -7.02
N ALA A 119 -8.04 6.04 -7.60
CA ALA A 119 -8.45 5.65 -8.95
C ALA A 119 -7.67 6.47 -9.99
N THR A 120 -6.63 5.89 -10.55
CA THR A 120 -5.59 6.62 -11.29
C THR A 120 -6.03 7.09 -12.68
N SER A 121 -7.00 6.44 -13.33
CA SER A 121 -7.50 6.84 -14.64
C SER A 121 -8.80 7.65 -14.60
N GLU A 122 -9.38 7.94 -13.43
CA GLU A 122 -10.63 8.71 -13.34
C GLU A 122 -10.51 10.11 -13.89
N ALA A 123 -9.37 10.78 -13.74
CA ALA A 123 -9.15 12.13 -14.28
C ALA A 123 -9.23 12.19 -15.81
N VAL A 124 -9.13 11.06 -16.49
CA VAL A 124 -9.19 10.93 -17.95
C VAL A 124 -10.32 10.01 -18.41
N GLN A 125 -11.39 9.90 -17.62
CA GLN A 125 -12.54 9.03 -17.89
C GLN A 125 -13.19 9.32 -19.24
N ASP A 126 -13.23 10.56 -19.68
CA ASP A 126 -13.78 10.98 -20.97
C ASP A 126 -13.00 10.40 -22.17
N SER A 127 -11.79 9.91 -21.94
CA SER A 127 -10.93 9.27 -22.95
C SER A 127 -10.98 7.75 -22.89
N TRP A 128 -11.78 7.15 -22.01
CA TRP A 128 -11.94 5.71 -21.97
C TRP A 128 -12.66 5.19 -23.21
N ILE A 129 -12.18 4.09 -23.76
CA ILE A 129 -12.78 3.47 -24.93
C ILE A 129 -13.97 2.62 -24.49
N GLU A 130 -15.18 3.00 -24.92
CA GLU A 130 -16.36 2.19 -24.73
C GLU A 130 -16.29 0.94 -25.59
N LEU A 131 -16.55 -0.22 -24.98
CA LEU A 131 -16.70 -1.46 -25.69
C LEU A 131 -18.17 -1.60 -26.14
N SER A 132 -18.39 -1.52 -27.43
CA SER A 132 -19.74 -1.54 -28.04
C SER A 132 -20.51 -2.86 -27.86
N ASP A 133 -19.81 -3.92 -27.50
CA ASP A 133 -20.39 -5.22 -27.16
C ASP A 133 -19.81 -5.69 -25.83
N THR A 134 -20.66 -6.15 -24.93
CA THR A 134 -20.26 -6.97 -23.79
C THR A 134 -19.64 -8.25 -24.33
N LEU A 135 -18.31 -8.24 -24.54
CA LEU A 135 -17.57 -9.44 -24.87
C LEU A 135 -17.64 -10.38 -23.66
N THR A 136 -18.65 -11.22 -23.67
CA THR A 136 -18.74 -12.35 -22.76
C THR A 136 -17.65 -13.34 -23.12
N HIS A 137 -16.52 -13.28 -22.45
CA HIS A 137 -15.49 -14.30 -22.53
C HIS A 137 -15.80 -15.37 -21.49
N SER A 138 -16.18 -16.56 -21.95
CA SER A 138 -16.31 -17.73 -21.10
C SER A 138 -14.93 -18.37 -20.91
N HIS A 139 -14.37 -18.25 -19.73
CA HIS A 139 -13.17 -18.99 -19.31
C HIS A 139 -13.56 -20.22 -18.49
N GLY A 140 -14.18 -21.23 -19.15
CA GLY A 140 -14.49 -22.51 -18.52
C GLY A 140 -15.75 -22.50 -17.64
N PRO A 141 -16.04 -23.56 -16.85
CA PRO A 141 -17.32 -23.81 -16.20
C PRO A 141 -17.68 -22.89 -15.01
N VAL A 142 -16.94 -21.82 -14.74
CA VAL A 142 -17.09 -20.96 -13.56
C VAL A 142 -17.46 -19.51 -13.92
N GLY A 143 -18.32 -19.30 -14.88
CA GLY A 143 -19.06 -18.03 -14.99
C GLY A 143 -18.60 -17.08 -16.10
N GLU A 144 -19.59 -16.55 -16.82
CA GLU A 144 -19.50 -15.39 -17.68
C GLU A 144 -19.32 -14.15 -16.79
N HIS A 145 -18.25 -13.39 -17.01
CA HIS A 145 -18.07 -12.08 -16.41
C HIS A 145 -18.27 -11.01 -17.49
N ALA A 146 -19.32 -10.23 -17.38
CA ALA A 146 -19.50 -9.03 -18.16
C ALA A 146 -18.55 -7.96 -17.59
N HIS A 147 -17.47 -7.67 -18.28
CA HIS A 147 -16.66 -6.48 -17.99
C HIS A 147 -17.46 -5.28 -18.51
N GLY A 148 -17.90 -4.41 -17.60
CA GLY A 148 -18.71 -3.27 -17.95
C GLY A 148 -17.97 -2.33 -18.90
N GLY A 149 -18.48 -2.18 -20.08
CA GLY A 149 -18.46 -1.07 -21.01
C GLY A 149 -17.16 -0.41 -21.41
N TYR A 150 -16.00 -0.63 -20.79
CA TYR A 150 -14.76 0.09 -21.12
C TYR A 150 -13.56 -0.83 -21.28
N ALA A 151 -12.65 -0.49 -22.20
CA ALA A 151 -11.33 -1.09 -22.31
C ALA A 151 -10.48 -0.64 -21.11
N PHE A 152 -10.23 -1.55 -20.18
CA PHE A 152 -9.49 -1.22 -18.95
C PHE A 152 -7.96 -1.16 -19.12
N THR A 153 -7.43 -1.51 -20.30
CA THR A 153 -5.98 -1.43 -20.59
C THR A 153 -5.53 0.00 -20.89
N THR A 154 -5.98 0.96 -20.09
CA THR A 154 -5.73 2.39 -20.27
C THR A 154 -4.26 2.76 -20.39
N TRP A 155 -3.36 2.00 -19.79
CA TRP A 155 -1.90 2.18 -19.85
C TRP A 155 -1.29 1.87 -21.23
N MET A 156 -2.03 1.28 -22.16
CA MET A 156 -1.55 1.02 -23.52
C MET A 156 -1.55 2.27 -24.40
N ASP A 157 -2.33 3.27 -24.05
CA ASP A 157 -2.27 4.61 -24.59
C ASP A 157 -1.28 5.44 -23.76
N MET A 158 -0.22 5.96 -24.37
CA MET A 158 0.85 6.66 -23.66
C MET A 158 0.37 7.94 -23.00
N SER A 159 -0.62 8.63 -23.57
CA SER A 159 -1.23 9.82 -22.96
C SER A 159 -2.01 9.47 -21.69
N LEU A 160 -2.75 8.36 -21.69
CA LEU A 160 -3.46 7.86 -20.53
C LEU A 160 -2.50 7.26 -19.48
N ALA A 161 -1.45 6.59 -19.91
CA ALA A 161 -0.38 6.09 -19.03
C ALA A 161 0.28 7.25 -18.27
N ARG A 162 0.58 8.34 -18.96
CA ARG A 162 1.14 9.55 -18.35
C ARG A 162 0.18 10.16 -17.34
N ALA A 163 -1.10 10.31 -17.68
CA ALA A 163 -2.11 10.82 -16.76
C ALA A 163 -2.25 9.95 -15.50
N GLN A 164 -2.16 8.62 -15.64
CA GLN A 164 -2.14 7.70 -14.50
C GLN A 164 -0.89 7.91 -13.62
N ALA A 165 0.30 8.08 -14.23
CA ALA A 165 1.52 8.37 -13.48
C ALA A 165 1.43 9.70 -12.72
N GLU A 166 0.83 10.73 -13.31
CA GLU A 166 0.56 12.03 -12.69
C GLU A 166 -0.43 11.92 -11.51
N ALA A 167 -1.48 11.10 -11.65
CA ALA A 167 -2.42 10.82 -10.57
C ALA A 167 -1.75 10.09 -9.39
N VAL A 168 -0.88 9.10 -9.67
CA VAL A 168 -0.08 8.42 -8.65
C VAL A 168 0.84 9.42 -7.95
N ALA A 169 1.57 10.26 -8.68
CA ALA A 169 2.47 11.26 -8.11
C ALA A 169 1.72 12.24 -7.20
N THR A 170 0.55 12.71 -7.62
CA THR A 170 -0.30 13.60 -6.83
C THR A 170 -0.70 12.95 -5.50
N ALA A 171 -1.16 11.70 -5.53
CA ALA A 171 -1.52 10.96 -4.32
C ALA A 171 -0.33 10.75 -3.38
N LEU A 172 0.85 10.42 -3.95
CA LEU A 172 2.09 10.28 -3.19
C LEU A 172 2.52 11.58 -2.52
N GLN A 173 2.46 12.71 -3.22
CA GLN A 173 2.81 14.03 -2.67
C GLN A 173 1.87 14.45 -1.54
N GLN A 174 0.58 14.16 -1.66
CA GLN A 174 -0.39 14.40 -0.60
C GLN A 174 -0.11 13.54 0.63
N ARG A 175 0.25 12.27 0.43
CA ARG A 175 0.50 11.33 1.52
C ARG A 175 1.85 11.53 2.19
N TRP A 176 2.89 11.89 1.42
CA TRP A 176 4.26 12.13 1.87
C TRP A 176 4.77 13.51 1.45
N PRO A 177 4.25 14.62 2.00
CA PRO A 177 4.57 15.98 1.56
C PRO A 177 6.06 16.33 1.68
N ARG A 178 6.78 15.68 2.60
CA ARG A 178 8.25 15.87 2.74
C ARG A 178 9.05 15.32 1.57
N ARG A 179 8.43 14.50 0.70
CA ARG A 179 9.05 13.89 -0.47
C ARG A 179 8.58 14.53 -1.78
N SER A 180 7.75 15.58 -1.72
CA SER A 180 7.13 16.20 -2.90
C SER A 180 8.13 16.57 -3.98
N ASP A 181 9.28 17.15 -3.63
CA ASP A 181 10.28 17.57 -4.60
C ASP A 181 10.94 16.36 -5.31
N ALA A 182 11.27 15.32 -4.57
CA ALA A 182 11.82 14.08 -5.13
C ALA A 182 10.79 13.37 -6.05
N ILE A 183 9.53 13.29 -5.62
CA ILE A 183 8.46 12.72 -6.43
C ILE A 183 8.25 13.53 -7.72
N ALA A 184 8.28 14.87 -7.64
CA ALA A 184 8.16 15.73 -8.82
C ALA A 184 9.31 15.52 -9.81
N ALA A 185 10.55 15.43 -9.32
CA ALA A 185 11.72 15.15 -10.18
C ALA A 185 11.61 13.76 -10.84
N ASN A 186 11.19 12.75 -10.10
CA ASN A 186 10.98 11.40 -10.60
C ASN A 186 9.84 11.35 -11.62
N LEU A 187 8.75 12.12 -11.41
CA LEU A 187 7.66 12.23 -12.37
C LEU A 187 8.14 12.84 -13.68
N ALA A 188 8.95 13.91 -13.63
CA ALA A 188 9.50 14.51 -14.84
C ALA A 188 10.34 13.51 -15.67
N ALA A 189 11.17 12.70 -15.00
CA ALA A 189 11.95 11.66 -15.65
C ALA A 189 11.05 10.54 -16.23
N LEU A 190 10.04 10.08 -15.48
CA LEU A 190 9.10 9.06 -15.93
C LEU A 190 8.27 9.55 -17.13
N SER A 191 7.82 10.82 -17.09
CA SER A 191 7.08 11.42 -18.21
C SER A 191 7.93 11.49 -19.47
N ALA A 192 9.21 11.84 -19.38
CA ALA A 192 10.11 11.86 -20.52
C ALA A 192 10.32 10.46 -21.12
N ASP A 193 10.39 9.43 -20.29
CA ASP A 193 10.47 8.03 -20.76
C ASP A 193 9.20 7.61 -21.50
N ILE A 194 8.00 7.97 -20.99
CA ILE A 194 6.71 7.68 -21.62
C ILE A 194 6.61 8.43 -22.96
N ASP A 195 6.97 9.72 -23.02
CA ASP A 195 6.95 10.51 -24.25
C ASP A 195 7.89 9.91 -25.30
N GLY A 196 9.07 9.41 -24.88
CA GLY A 196 9.98 8.71 -25.77
C GLY A 196 9.46 7.40 -26.34
N LEU A 197 8.62 6.67 -25.58
CA LEU A 197 7.92 5.48 -26.09
C LEU A 197 6.86 5.86 -27.13
N ASP A 198 6.08 6.91 -26.90
CA ASP A 198 5.04 7.39 -27.82
C ASP A 198 5.62 7.79 -29.16
N ASP A 199 6.72 8.57 -29.14
CA ASP A 199 7.47 8.95 -30.33
C ASP A 199 7.99 7.72 -31.11
N GLY A 200 8.49 6.71 -30.39
CA GLY A 200 8.99 5.47 -30.99
C GLY A 200 7.89 4.66 -31.68
N TYR A 201 6.72 4.54 -31.09
CA TYR A 201 5.57 3.86 -31.70
C TYR A 201 5.04 4.63 -32.92
N SER A 202 4.93 5.96 -32.83
CA SER A 202 4.48 6.80 -33.94
C SER A 202 5.37 6.71 -35.17
N GLN A 203 6.70 6.60 -35.00
CA GLN A 203 7.66 6.44 -36.09
C GLN A 203 7.61 5.06 -36.76
N GLN A 204 7.20 4.00 -36.04
CA GLN A 204 7.08 2.65 -36.60
C GLN A 204 5.78 2.43 -37.36
N ALA A 205 4.77 3.27 -37.16
CA ALA A 205 3.46 3.18 -37.79
C ALA A 205 3.40 3.86 -39.18
N LEU A 206 4.46 4.53 -39.63
CA LEU A 206 4.62 5.16 -40.94
C LEU A 206 5.41 4.30 -41.90
#